data_a14554bbc20bf8e47792c3bbcb913822
#
_entry.id   a14554bbc20bf8e47792c3bbcb913822
#
_cell.length_a   1.000
_cell.length_b   1.000
_cell.length_c   1.000
_cell.angle_alpha   90.00
_cell.angle_beta   90.00
_cell.angle_gamma   90.00
#
_symmetry.space_group_name_H-M   'P 1'
#
loop_
_entity.id
_entity.type
_entity.pdbx_description
1 polymer ?
#
loop_
_entity_poly.entity_id
_entity_poly.type
_entity_poly.pdbx_seq_one_letter_code
_entity_poly.pdbx_strand_id
1 'polypeptide(L)'
;MEIAMNTRGLLDQLLKSGQDLLQNKGVARQDGGKTSSSGKGGLDLGSLLSGAGGGALAAGALGLLMGSKKARKIGGKVVTYGGLAALGVLAYKAYGNWQQKQASAPRGEPQTVDRLPPAQAEQHSHAILRAIVAAAKADGHIDDRERQLIDGEIAKLTGDVELQGWLDRELAKPLDPAEVARAATSEEMAAEMYLASLLMIDETNFMERAYLDELARQLSLDAGLKVELEAQAQKALEAVPA
;
A
#
# COMPACT_ATOMS: atom_id res chain seq x y z
N MET A 1 -15.57 8.85 -24.48
CA MET A 1 -16.08 7.74 -23.64
C MET A 1 -14.93 7.37 -22.76
N GLU A 2 -14.85 8.00 -21.60
CA GLU A 2 -13.78 7.80 -20.62
C GLU A 2 -14.06 6.45 -19.95
N ILE A 3 -13.29 5.44 -20.31
CA ILE A 3 -13.35 4.14 -19.65
C ILE A 3 -12.69 4.38 -18.30
N ALA A 4 -13.49 4.47 -17.26
CA ALA A 4 -12.99 4.69 -15.90
C ALA A 4 -12.19 3.43 -15.48
N MET A 5 -10.87 3.57 -15.37
CA MET A 5 -10.00 2.56 -14.77
C MET A 5 -10.53 2.22 -13.38
N ASN A 6 -10.68 0.94 -13.06
CA ASN A 6 -11.18 0.50 -11.75
C ASN A 6 -10.02 0.40 -10.74
N THR A 7 -9.38 1.53 -10.46
CA THR A 7 -8.24 1.61 -9.53
C THR A 7 -8.63 1.29 -8.10
N ARG A 8 -9.83 1.73 -7.69
CA ARG A 8 -10.38 1.43 -6.36
C ARG A 8 -10.55 -0.06 -6.16
N GLY A 9 -11.12 -0.77 -7.15
CA GLY A 9 -11.28 -2.22 -7.09
C GLY A 9 -9.94 -2.96 -6.98
N LEU A 10 -8.95 -2.55 -7.75
CA LEU A 10 -7.60 -3.10 -7.67
C LEU A 10 -6.96 -2.83 -6.29
N LEU A 11 -7.02 -1.60 -5.78
CA LEU A 11 -6.49 -1.26 -4.45
C LEU A 11 -7.18 -2.05 -3.35
N ASP A 12 -8.50 -2.14 -3.36
CA ASP A 12 -9.25 -2.95 -2.40
C ASP A 12 -8.84 -4.42 -2.47
N GLN A 13 -8.63 -4.95 -3.65
CA GLN A 13 -8.19 -6.33 -3.84
C GLN A 13 -6.75 -6.54 -3.39
N LEU A 14 -5.83 -5.64 -3.76
CA LEU A 14 -4.44 -5.65 -3.32
C LEU A 14 -4.34 -5.57 -1.80
N LEU A 15 -5.07 -4.65 -1.19
CA LEU A 15 -5.05 -4.44 0.24
C LEU A 15 -5.77 -5.55 1.03
N LYS A 16 -6.83 -6.18 0.51
CA LYS A 16 -7.54 -7.31 1.15
C LYS A 16 -6.81 -8.65 1.06
N SER A 17 -6.08 -8.88 -0.01
CA SER A 17 -5.42 -10.17 -0.25
C SER A 17 -4.30 -10.49 0.74
N GLY A 18 -3.70 -9.48 1.37
CA GLY A 18 -2.81 -9.70 2.51
C GLY A 18 -3.52 -10.27 3.73
N GLN A 19 -4.84 -9.98 3.90
CA GLN A 19 -5.63 -10.49 5.02
C GLN A 19 -5.84 -12.01 4.96
N ASP A 20 -6.11 -12.55 3.77
CA ASP A 20 -6.34 -13.98 3.57
C ASP A 20 -5.09 -14.84 3.87
N LEU A 21 -3.88 -14.31 3.60
CA LEU A 21 -2.64 -15.00 3.92
C LEU A 21 -2.37 -15.11 5.43
N LEU A 22 -2.78 -14.11 6.20
CA LEU A 22 -2.59 -14.14 7.66
C LEU A 22 -3.59 -15.08 8.33
N GLN A 23 -4.82 -15.15 7.84
CA GLN A 23 -5.84 -16.06 8.35
C GLN A 23 -5.51 -17.53 8.03
N ASN A 24 -5.01 -17.83 6.84
CA ASN A 24 -4.63 -19.20 6.45
C ASN A 24 -3.39 -19.74 7.20
N LYS A 25 -2.50 -18.88 7.69
CA LYS A 25 -1.38 -19.34 8.55
C LYS A 25 -1.82 -19.78 9.94
N GLY A 26 -2.98 -19.34 10.41
CA GLY A 26 -3.55 -19.76 11.71
C GLY A 26 -4.15 -21.16 11.69
N VAL A 27 -4.60 -21.65 10.55
CA VAL A 27 -5.30 -22.96 10.43
C VAL A 27 -4.34 -24.15 10.20
N ALA A 28 -3.13 -23.90 9.71
CA ALA A 28 -2.14 -24.94 9.39
C ALA A 28 -1.36 -25.49 10.62
N ARG A 29 -1.73 -25.14 11.86
CA ARG A 29 -1.08 -25.60 13.09
C ARG A 29 -1.85 -26.68 13.87
N GLN A 30 -2.88 -27.23 13.33
CA GLN A 30 -3.66 -28.27 14.01
C GLN A 30 -3.98 -29.46 13.07
N ASP A 31 -2.95 -30.14 12.60
CA ASP A 31 -3.08 -31.58 12.38
C ASP A 31 -1.68 -32.24 12.40
N GLY A 32 -1.51 -33.11 13.36
CA GLY A 32 -0.28 -33.86 13.62
C GLY A 32 -0.21 -35.09 12.72
N GLY A 33 0.63 -35.07 11.71
CA GLY A 33 0.96 -36.24 10.90
C GLY A 33 2.47 -36.27 10.64
N LYS A 34 3.17 -37.18 11.36
CA LYS A 34 4.58 -37.50 11.17
C LYS A 34 4.86 -38.04 9.76
N THR A 35 5.67 -37.37 8.97
CA THR A 35 6.54 -38.03 8.01
C THR A 35 7.89 -37.30 7.96
N SER A 36 8.91 -38.01 8.35
CA SER A 36 10.30 -37.63 8.28
C SER A 36 10.82 -37.74 6.85
N SER A 37 11.41 -36.68 6.31
CA SER A 37 12.58 -36.82 5.44
C SER A 37 13.41 -35.55 5.43
N SER A 38 14.67 -35.75 5.72
CA SER A 38 15.83 -34.89 5.72
C SER A 38 16.10 -34.27 4.34
N GLY A 39 16.39 -32.94 4.30
CA GLY A 39 16.87 -32.29 3.06
C GLY A 39 16.97 -30.78 3.21
N LYS A 40 18.19 -30.32 3.34
CA LYS A 40 18.80 -28.99 3.21
C LYS A 40 17.95 -27.87 2.59
N GLY A 41 17.89 -26.76 3.33
CA GLY A 41 17.43 -25.41 3.07
C GLY A 41 17.41 -24.89 1.63
N GLY A 42 16.24 -24.81 1.07
CA GLY A 42 15.86 -24.02 -0.05
C GLY A 42 14.37 -23.80 0.10
N LEU A 43 13.93 -22.55 0.16
CA LEU A 43 12.50 -22.22 0.11
C LEU A 43 11.99 -22.67 -1.27
N ASP A 44 11.23 -23.75 -1.30
CA ASP A 44 10.60 -24.27 -2.51
C ASP A 44 9.47 -23.32 -2.92
N LEU A 45 9.82 -22.34 -3.76
CA LEU A 45 8.90 -21.41 -4.38
C LEU A 45 7.83 -22.10 -5.27
N GLY A 46 8.10 -23.34 -5.70
CA GLY A 46 7.18 -24.12 -6.51
C GLY A 46 5.95 -24.60 -5.73
N SER A 47 6.11 -24.94 -4.45
CA SER A 47 5.00 -25.40 -3.60
C SER A 47 4.10 -24.26 -3.13
N LEU A 48 4.58 -23.03 -3.12
CA LEU A 48 3.78 -21.81 -2.86
C LEU A 48 2.93 -21.39 -4.08
N LEU A 49 3.34 -21.77 -5.30
CA LEU A 49 2.63 -21.43 -6.53
C LEU A 49 1.50 -22.41 -6.86
N SER A 50 1.51 -23.61 -6.31
CA SER A 50 0.57 -24.69 -6.67
C SER A 50 -0.62 -24.86 -5.69
N GLY A 51 -0.67 -24.08 -4.59
CA GLY A 51 -1.75 -24.08 -3.62
C GLY A 51 -2.99 -23.34 -4.11
N ALA A 52 -4.03 -24.09 -4.42
CA ALA A 52 -5.32 -23.61 -4.88
C ALA A 52 -5.98 -22.57 -3.96
N GLY A 53 -6.25 -21.38 -4.50
CA GLY A 53 -7.08 -20.36 -3.86
C GLY A 53 -6.64 -18.94 -4.20
N GLY A 54 -7.48 -18.17 -4.89
CA GLY A 54 -7.19 -16.83 -5.42
C GLY A 54 -6.66 -15.76 -4.43
N GLY A 55 -6.62 -16.04 -3.11
CA GLY A 55 -6.08 -15.12 -2.10
C GLY A 55 -4.54 -15.12 -2.01
N ALA A 56 -3.87 -16.21 -2.40
CA ALA A 56 -2.41 -16.30 -2.36
C ALA A 56 -1.72 -15.45 -3.44
N LEU A 57 -2.41 -15.17 -4.54
CA LEU A 57 -1.84 -14.49 -5.70
C LEU A 57 -1.71 -12.98 -5.50
N ALA A 58 -2.71 -12.36 -4.87
CA ALA A 58 -2.70 -10.92 -4.64
C ALA A 58 -1.68 -10.49 -3.57
N ALA A 59 -1.43 -11.36 -2.58
CA ALA A 59 -0.36 -11.14 -1.63
C ALA A 59 1.04 -11.31 -2.24
N GLY A 60 1.13 -12.04 -3.37
CA GLY A 60 2.35 -12.15 -4.17
C GLY A 60 2.76 -10.80 -4.77
N ALA A 61 1.82 -10.08 -5.40
CA ALA A 61 2.09 -8.79 -6.04
C ALA A 61 2.52 -7.72 -5.04
N LEU A 62 1.77 -7.58 -3.93
CA LEU A 62 2.17 -6.67 -2.85
C LEU A 62 3.48 -7.11 -2.20
N GLY A 63 3.67 -8.39 -1.94
CA GLY A 63 4.91 -8.91 -1.35
C GLY A 63 6.13 -8.69 -2.21
N LEU A 64 5.96 -8.62 -3.54
CA LEU A 64 7.01 -8.31 -4.51
C LEU A 64 7.24 -6.80 -4.60
N LEU A 65 6.18 -5.99 -4.66
CA LEU A 65 6.26 -4.53 -4.57
C LEU A 65 6.90 -4.07 -3.26
N MET A 66 6.73 -4.84 -2.19
CA MET A 66 7.22 -4.55 -0.85
C MET A 66 8.64 -5.10 -0.58
N GLY A 67 9.45 -5.42 -1.53
CA GLY A 67 10.88 -5.86 -1.52
C GLY A 67 11.53 -6.23 -0.17
N SER A 68 11.20 -5.57 0.93
CA SER A 68 11.78 -5.80 2.24
C SER A 68 10.99 -6.78 3.12
N LYS A 69 11.71 -7.58 3.92
CA LYS A 69 11.10 -8.53 4.90
C LYS A 69 10.25 -7.80 5.96
N LYS A 70 10.55 -6.52 6.24
CA LYS A 70 9.80 -5.68 7.19
C LYS A 70 8.56 -5.08 6.55
N ALA A 71 8.64 -4.60 5.31
CA ALA A 71 7.48 -4.12 4.58
C ALA A 71 6.42 -5.22 4.41
N ARG A 72 6.83 -6.48 4.20
CA ARG A 72 5.92 -7.64 4.25
C ARG A 72 5.24 -7.82 5.62
N LYS A 73 5.94 -7.50 6.71
CA LYS A 73 5.38 -7.58 8.07
C LYS A 73 4.45 -6.40 8.38
N ILE A 74 4.75 -5.21 7.85
CA ILE A 74 3.98 -3.97 8.02
C ILE A 74 2.78 -3.95 7.08
N GLY A 75 2.95 -4.24 5.80
CA GLY A 75 1.86 -4.32 4.84
C GLY A 75 0.83 -5.38 5.18
N GLY A 76 1.26 -6.54 5.69
CA GLY A 76 0.39 -7.54 6.28
C GLY A 76 -0.47 -6.97 7.42
N LYS A 77 0.04 -6.00 8.18
CA LYS A 77 -0.66 -5.38 9.30
C LYS A 77 -1.72 -4.36 8.85
N VAL A 78 -1.40 -3.48 7.89
CA VAL A 78 -2.37 -2.51 7.34
C VAL A 78 -3.52 -3.20 6.63
N VAL A 79 -3.21 -4.27 5.94
CA VAL A 79 -4.20 -5.10 5.24
C VAL A 79 -5.17 -5.77 6.21
N THR A 80 -4.75 -6.12 7.41
CA THR A 80 -5.61 -6.69 8.46
C THR A 80 -6.72 -5.72 8.88
N TYR A 81 -6.60 -4.42 8.62
CA TYR A 81 -7.56 -3.39 9.05
C TYR A 81 -8.61 -2.95 8.02
N GLY A 82 -8.71 -3.57 6.85
CA GLY A 82 -9.82 -3.28 5.95
C GLY A 82 -9.48 -2.54 4.66
N GLY A 83 -8.26 -2.65 4.16
CA GLY A 83 -7.90 -2.18 2.84
C GLY A 83 -7.89 -0.65 2.70
N LEU A 84 -8.34 -0.15 1.55
CA LEU A 84 -8.39 1.27 1.22
C LEU A 84 -9.24 2.07 2.21
N ALA A 85 -10.36 1.50 2.70
CA ALA A 85 -11.20 2.16 3.68
C ALA A 85 -10.47 2.40 5.01
N ALA A 86 -9.60 1.47 5.44
CA ALA A 86 -8.80 1.67 6.65
C ALA A 86 -7.79 2.81 6.49
N LEU A 87 -7.17 2.94 5.32
CA LEU A 87 -6.28 4.06 5.02
C LEU A 87 -7.03 5.39 5.12
N GLY A 88 -8.23 5.49 4.52
CA GLY A 88 -9.10 6.67 4.63
C GLY A 88 -9.45 6.99 6.08
N VAL A 89 -9.84 6.00 6.89
CA VAL A 89 -10.13 6.19 8.33
C VAL A 89 -8.91 6.67 9.12
N LEU A 90 -7.71 6.16 8.83
CA LEU A 90 -6.48 6.63 9.49
C LEU A 90 -6.16 8.08 9.11
N ALA A 91 -6.26 8.42 7.83
CA ALA A 91 -6.09 9.79 7.34
C ALA A 91 -7.12 10.73 7.95
N TYR A 92 -8.40 10.33 8.00
CA TYR A 92 -9.47 11.08 8.64
C TYR A 92 -9.17 11.38 10.12
N LYS A 93 -8.73 10.39 10.89
CA LYS A 93 -8.37 10.56 12.30
C LYS A 93 -7.18 11.49 12.48
N ALA A 94 -6.15 11.33 11.66
CA ALA A 94 -4.97 12.21 11.70
C ALA A 94 -5.35 13.66 11.41
N TYR A 95 -6.12 13.86 10.35
CA TYR A 95 -6.59 15.18 9.94
C TYR A 95 -7.49 15.83 11.02
N GLY A 96 -8.44 15.09 11.57
CA GLY A 96 -9.30 15.56 12.65
C GLY A 96 -8.54 15.93 13.93
N ASN A 97 -7.53 15.15 14.30
CA ASN A 97 -6.66 15.46 15.46
C ASN A 97 -5.83 16.73 15.20
N TRP A 98 -5.29 16.86 14.00
CA TRP A 98 -4.55 18.06 13.58
C TRP A 98 -5.44 19.31 13.61
N GLN A 99 -6.65 19.25 13.04
CA GLN A 99 -7.63 20.34 13.07
C GLN A 99 -7.94 20.81 14.50
N GLN A 100 -8.06 19.89 15.44
CA GLN A 100 -8.34 20.23 16.86
C GLN A 100 -7.17 20.96 17.54
N LYS A 101 -5.94 20.67 17.11
CA LYS A 101 -4.72 21.25 17.68
C LYS A 101 -4.30 22.57 17.02
N GLN A 102 -4.74 22.82 15.80
CA GLN A 102 -4.35 23.98 15.01
C GLN A 102 -5.52 24.94 14.81
N ALA A 103 -5.42 26.14 15.37
CA ALA A 103 -6.44 27.16 15.22
C ALA A 103 -6.64 27.67 13.77
N SER A 104 -5.61 27.52 12.93
CA SER A 104 -5.60 27.90 11.51
C SER A 104 -6.02 26.79 10.56
N ALA A 105 -6.24 25.57 11.05
CA ALA A 105 -6.64 24.44 10.20
C ALA A 105 -8.04 24.65 9.61
N PRO A 106 -8.31 24.15 8.40
CA PRO A 106 -9.65 24.16 7.81
C PRO A 106 -10.67 23.51 8.75
N ARG A 107 -11.86 24.09 8.89
CA ARG A 107 -12.89 23.59 9.82
C ARG A 107 -13.95 22.70 9.16
N GLY A 108 -13.67 22.16 7.99
CA GLY A 108 -14.55 21.23 7.28
C GLY A 108 -14.41 19.79 7.77
N GLU A 109 -15.40 18.95 7.49
CA GLU A 109 -15.26 17.51 7.65
C GLU A 109 -14.27 17.00 6.58
N PRO A 110 -13.18 16.27 6.97
CA PRO A 110 -12.19 15.79 6.02
C PRO A 110 -12.80 14.86 4.96
N GLN A 111 -12.50 15.13 3.70
CA GLN A 111 -13.01 14.38 2.56
C GLN A 111 -12.01 13.27 2.18
N THR A 112 -11.99 12.20 2.96
CA THR A 112 -11.13 11.04 2.74
C THR A 112 -11.78 9.99 1.86
N VAL A 113 -10.99 9.10 1.25
CA VAL A 113 -11.39 8.12 0.22
C VAL A 113 -12.56 7.21 0.65
N ASP A 114 -12.70 6.94 1.96
CA ASP A 114 -13.78 6.15 2.54
C ASP A 114 -15.12 6.89 2.62
N ARG A 115 -15.12 8.24 2.50
CA ARG A 115 -16.29 9.11 2.63
C ARG A 115 -16.73 9.78 1.34
N LEU A 116 -15.90 9.71 0.31
CA LEU A 116 -16.15 10.36 -0.97
C LEU A 116 -17.17 9.62 -1.84
N PRO A 117 -17.92 10.36 -2.69
CA PRO A 117 -18.68 9.76 -3.78
C PRO A 117 -17.78 8.93 -4.73
N PRO A 118 -18.33 7.92 -5.43
CA PRO A 118 -17.52 6.96 -6.20
C PRO A 118 -16.53 7.59 -7.18
N ALA A 119 -16.89 8.62 -7.91
CA ALA A 119 -16.01 9.26 -8.89
C ALA A 119 -14.81 9.97 -8.24
N GLN A 120 -15.02 10.64 -7.09
CA GLN A 120 -13.95 11.29 -6.35
C GLN A 120 -13.10 10.25 -5.60
N ALA A 121 -13.72 9.22 -5.05
CA ALA A 121 -13.00 8.10 -4.43
C ALA A 121 -12.09 7.39 -5.43
N GLU A 122 -12.48 7.29 -6.72
CA GLU A 122 -11.62 6.74 -7.77
C GLU A 122 -10.40 7.63 -8.04
N GLN A 123 -10.57 8.96 -8.05
CA GLN A 123 -9.46 9.91 -8.19
C GLN A 123 -8.47 9.78 -7.03
N HIS A 124 -8.96 9.71 -5.79
CA HIS A 124 -8.12 9.47 -4.61
C HIS A 124 -7.40 8.12 -4.71
N SER A 125 -8.13 7.06 -5.10
CA SER A 125 -7.55 5.72 -5.27
C SER A 125 -6.42 5.71 -6.30
N HIS A 126 -6.57 6.42 -7.41
CA HIS A 126 -5.53 6.53 -8.44
C HIS A 126 -4.29 7.27 -7.91
N ALA A 127 -4.46 8.36 -7.16
CA ALA A 127 -3.36 9.10 -6.53
C ALA A 127 -2.65 8.25 -5.46
N ILE A 128 -3.41 7.53 -4.64
CA ILE A 128 -2.89 6.60 -3.63
C ILE A 128 -2.09 5.47 -4.30
N LEU A 129 -2.61 4.86 -5.37
CA LEU A 129 -1.89 3.81 -6.10
C LEU A 129 -0.57 4.32 -6.68
N ARG A 130 -0.55 5.53 -7.22
CA ARG A 130 0.69 6.18 -7.69
C ARG A 130 1.70 6.34 -6.56
N ALA A 131 1.27 6.79 -5.39
CA ALA A 131 2.12 6.94 -4.22
C ALA A 131 2.69 5.60 -3.74
N ILE A 132 1.88 4.53 -3.75
CA ILE A 132 2.29 3.16 -3.42
C ILE A 132 3.37 2.66 -4.40
N VAL A 133 3.14 2.81 -5.71
CA VAL A 133 4.11 2.39 -6.75
C VAL A 133 5.42 3.15 -6.62
N ALA A 134 5.37 4.44 -6.34
CA ALA A 134 6.57 5.25 -6.14
C ALA A 134 7.31 4.87 -4.86
N ALA A 135 6.61 4.64 -3.75
CA ALA A 135 7.19 4.20 -2.50
C ALA A 135 7.88 2.83 -2.63
N ALA A 136 7.29 1.91 -3.40
CA ALA A 136 7.89 0.59 -3.69
C ALA A 136 9.23 0.68 -4.43
N LYS A 137 9.51 1.80 -5.08
CA LYS A 137 10.78 2.07 -5.80
C LYS A 137 11.79 2.86 -4.97
N ALA A 138 11.42 3.27 -3.74
CA ALA A 138 12.23 4.19 -2.94
C ALA A 138 13.51 3.56 -2.38
N ASP A 139 13.61 2.24 -2.30
CA ASP A 139 14.83 1.51 -1.95
C ASP A 139 15.86 1.43 -3.11
N GLY A 140 15.48 1.89 -4.30
CA GLY A 140 16.36 2.14 -5.43
C GLY A 140 16.29 1.14 -6.57
N HIS A 141 15.59 0.01 -6.47
CA HIS A 141 15.55 -0.95 -7.59
C HIS A 141 14.31 -1.86 -7.59
N ILE A 142 13.58 -1.80 -8.71
CA ILE A 142 12.82 -2.94 -9.22
C ILE A 142 13.61 -3.47 -10.41
N ASP A 143 14.24 -4.63 -10.29
CA ASP A 143 14.95 -5.26 -11.40
C ASP A 143 13.97 -5.85 -12.43
N ASP A 144 14.49 -6.22 -13.63
CA ASP A 144 13.64 -6.73 -14.73
C ASP A 144 12.89 -8.01 -14.33
N ARG A 145 13.44 -8.84 -13.46
CA ARG A 145 12.81 -10.07 -12.99
C ARG A 145 11.68 -9.77 -12.00
N GLU A 146 11.92 -8.87 -11.06
CA GLU A 146 10.90 -8.40 -10.13
C GLU A 146 9.75 -7.73 -10.87
N ARG A 147 10.07 -6.92 -11.88
CA ARG A 147 9.08 -6.30 -12.75
C ARG A 147 8.19 -7.32 -13.46
N GLN A 148 8.77 -8.34 -14.11
CA GLN A 148 8.01 -9.40 -14.77
C GLN A 148 7.09 -10.16 -13.79
N LEU A 149 7.54 -10.37 -12.55
CA LEU A 149 6.72 -10.99 -11.51
C LEU A 149 5.57 -10.09 -11.09
N ILE A 150 5.81 -8.79 -10.91
CA ILE A 150 4.78 -7.79 -10.59
C ILE A 150 3.73 -7.73 -11.70
N ASP A 151 4.15 -7.62 -12.96
CA ASP A 151 3.27 -7.57 -14.11
C ASP A 151 2.40 -8.83 -14.20
N GLY A 152 3.00 -10.00 -13.97
CA GLY A 152 2.29 -11.29 -13.95
C GLY A 152 1.26 -11.40 -12.83
N GLU A 153 1.53 -10.83 -11.66
CA GLU A 153 0.58 -10.82 -10.55
C GLU A 153 -0.53 -9.78 -10.76
N ILE A 154 -0.22 -8.60 -11.29
CA ILE A 154 -1.20 -7.57 -11.64
C ILE A 154 -2.19 -8.10 -12.69
N ALA A 155 -1.69 -8.80 -13.71
CA ALA A 155 -2.54 -9.40 -14.74
C ALA A 155 -3.53 -10.45 -14.20
N LYS A 156 -3.23 -11.07 -13.06
CA LYS A 156 -4.15 -12.00 -12.37
C LYS A 156 -5.20 -11.27 -11.52
N LEU A 157 -4.86 -10.06 -11.04
CA LEU A 157 -5.72 -9.29 -10.14
C LEU A 157 -6.75 -8.44 -10.89
N THR A 158 -6.41 -7.96 -12.07
CA THR A 158 -7.31 -7.14 -12.87
C THR A 158 -7.27 -7.53 -14.34
N GLY A 159 -8.46 -7.63 -14.97
CA GLY A 159 -8.61 -7.72 -16.42
C GLY A 159 -8.61 -6.37 -17.13
N ASP A 160 -8.42 -5.28 -16.40
CA ASP A 160 -8.41 -3.92 -16.95
C ASP A 160 -7.06 -3.62 -17.62
N VAL A 161 -7.03 -3.71 -18.94
CA VAL A 161 -5.83 -3.51 -19.76
C VAL A 161 -5.29 -2.07 -19.67
N GLU A 162 -6.17 -1.08 -19.49
CA GLU A 162 -5.75 0.32 -19.36
C GLU A 162 -5.02 0.54 -18.04
N LEU A 163 -5.53 -0.05 -16.95
CA LEU A 163 -4.92 -0.01 -15.64
C LEU A 163 -3.58 -0.75 -15.61
N GLN A 164 -3.50 -1.94 -16.24
CA GLN A 164 -2.23 -2.67 -16.40
C GLN A 164 -1.20 -1.80 -17.14
N GLY A 165 -1.57 -1.26 -18.30
CA GLY A 165 -0.67 -0.43 -19.09
C GLY A 165 -0.28 0.89 -18.39
N TRP A 166 -1.14 1.41 -17.52
CA TRP A 166 -0.78 2.56 -16.69
C TRP A 166 0.25 2.17 -15.61
N LEU A 167 0.06 1.04 -14.93
CA LEU A 167 1.00 0.52 -13.93
C LEU A 167 2.38 0.25 -14.53
N ASP A 168 2.43 -0.37 -15.72
CA ASP A 168 3.68 -0.60 -16.45
C ASP A 168 4.44 0.70 -16.70
N ARG A 169 3.72 1.75 -17.10
CA ARG A 169 4.32 3.07 -17.32
C ARG A 169 4.82 3.69 -16.03
N GLU A 170 4.04 3.61 -14.92
CA GLU A 170 4.45 4.17 -13.62
C GLU A 170 5.65 3.41 -13.03
N LEU A 171 5.70 2.10 -13.18
CA LEU A 171 6.86 1.29 -12.76
C LEU A 171 8.13 1.65 -13.56
N ALA A 172 7.98 1.97 -14.85
CA ALA A 172 9.12 2.33 -15.72
C ALA A 172 9.66 3.76 -15.48
N LYS A 173 8.87 4.66 -14.91
CA LYS A 173 9.30 6.04 -14.66
C LYS A 173 10.42 6.12 -13.64
N PRO A 174 11.32 7.10 -13.75
CA PRO A 174 12.22 7.46 -12.65
C PRO A 174 11.42 7.79 -11.38
N LEU A 175 12.01 7.56 -10.22
CA LEU A 175 11.41 8.00 -8.95
C LEU A 175 11.54 9.53 -8.84
N ASP A 176 10.41 10.23 -8.90
CA ASP A 176 10.32 11.68 -8.74
C ASP A 176 9.17 12.04 -7.78
N PRO A 177 9.49 12.39 -6.50
CA PRO A 177 8.48 12.79 -5.52
C PRO A 177 7.65 13.99 -5.96
N ALA A 178 8.21 14.91 -6.76
CA ALA A 178 7.47 16.06 -7.26
C ALA A 178 6.41 15.66 -8.30
N GLU A 179 6.73 14.70 -9.17
CA GLU A 179 5.75 14.16 -10.11
C GLU A 179 4.63 13.40 -9.39
N VAL A 180 4.98 12.63 -8.37
CA VAL A 180 3.99 11.92 -7.52
C VAL A 180 3.05 12.92 -6.86
N ALA A 181 3.59 13.97 -6.23
CA ALA A 181 2.82 14.98 -5.51
C ALA A 181 1.83 15.75 -6.38
N ARG A 182 2.10 15.92 -7.68
CA ARG A 182 1.17 16.57 -8.62
C ARG A 182 -0.18 15.86 -8.76
N ALA A 183 -0.28 14.61 -8.35
CA ALA A 183 -1.54 13.89 -8.34
C ALA A 183 -2.48 14.35 -7.21
N ALA A 184 -1.97 14.99 -6.17
CA ALA A 184 -2.78 15.52 -5.08
C ALA A 184 -3.52 16.78 -5.54
N THR A 185 -4.85 16.77 -5.41
CA THR A 185 -5.72 17.90 -5.72
C THR A 185 -6.37 18.53 -4.49
N SER A 186 -6.19 17.91 -3.32
CA SER A 186 -6.62 18.42 -2.01
C SER A 186 -5.62 18.04 -0.92
N GLU A 187 -5.72 18.70 0.25
CA GLU A 187 -4.88 18.38 1.41
C GLU A 187 -5.17 16.96 1.94
N GLU A 188 -6.42 16.53 1.88
CA GLU A 188 -6.81 15.18 2.30
C GLU A 188 -6.20 14.12 1.38
N MET A 189 -6.25 14.34 0.06
CA MET A 189 -5.60 13.46 -0.90
C MET A 189 -4.09 13.43 -0.69
N ALA A 190 -3.44 14.57 -0.41
CA ALA A 190 -2.03 14.65 -0.07
C ALA A 190 -1.70 13.84 1.20
N ALA A 191 -2.55 13.96 2.23
CA ALA A 191 -2.41 13.20 3.47
C ALA A 191 -2.55 11.67 3.23
N GLU A 192 -3.50 11.25 2.40
CA GLU A 192 -3.70 9.84 2.04
C GLU A 192 -2.52 9.27 1.24
N MET A 193 -2.00 10.03 0.27
CA MET A 193 -0.82 9.65 -0.51
C MET A 193 0.42 9.50 0.36
N TYR A 194 0.65 10.45 1.28
CA TYR A 194 1.74 10.37 2.23
C TYR A 194 1.61 9.16 3.15
N LEU A 195 0.43 8.96 3.74
CA LEU A 195 0.14 7.83 4.61
C LEU A 195 0.32 6.48 3.90
N ALA A 196 -0.14 6.37 2.65
CA ALA A 196 0.04 5.17 1.84
C ALA A 196 1.52 4.87 1.58
N SER A 197 2.31 5.90 1.26
CA SER A 197 3.76 5.77 1.09
C SER A 197 4.46 5.37 2.39
N LEU A 198 4.11 6.00 3.51
CA LEU A 198 4.65 5.70 4.84
C LEU A 198 4.43 4.23 5.24
N LEU A 199 3.25 3.69 4.93
CA LEU A 199 2.91 2.30 5.24
C LEU A 199 3.60 1.27 4.34
N MET A 200 4.17 1.71 3.21
CA MET A 200 4.88 0.85 2.25
C MET A 200 6.37 0.72 2.52
N ILE A 201 6.98 1.69 3.18
CA ILE A 201 8.43 1.78 3.34
C ILE A 201 8.92 1.30 4.70
N ASP A 202 10.24 1.03 4.79
CA ASP A 202 10.96 0.81 6.05
C ASP A 202 11.72 2.08 6.45
N GLU A 203 11.22 2.79 7.46
CA GLU A 203 11.83 4.04 7.95
C GLU A 203 13.28 3.88 8.42
N THR A 204 13.78 2.66 8.57
CA THR A 204 15.19 2.41 8.91
C THR A 204 16.11 2.55 7.71
N ASN A 205 15.58 2.51 6.48
CA ASN A 205 16.32 2.72 5.24
C ASN A 205 16.46 4.22 4.96
N PHE A 206 17.71 4.68 4.78
CA PHE A 206 18.00 6.09 4.53
C PHE A 206 17.35 6.61 3.23
N MET A 207 17.37 5.83 2.16
CA MET A 207 16.81 6.24 0.85
C MET A 207 15.30 6.40 0.94
N GLU A 208 14.63 5.45 1.57
CA GLU A 208 13.18 5.47 1.77
C GLU A 208 12.75 6.66 2.65
N ARG A 209 13.51 6.95 3.71
CA ARG A 209 13.25 8.12 4.55
C ARG A 209 13.44 9.43 3.79
N ALA A 210 14.50 9.54 3.02
CA ALA A 210 14.75 10.72 2.18
C ALA A 210 13.63 10.94 1.16
N TYR A 211 13.11 9.85 0.57
CA TYR A 211 11.95 9.89 -0.30
C TYR A 211 10.70 10.42 0.42
N LEU A 212 10.38 9.91 1.62
CA LEU A 212 9.22 10.38 2.39
C LEU A 212 9.31 11.85 2.77
N ASP A 213 10.48 12.30 3.22
CA ASP A 213 10.68 13.69 3.61
C ASP A 213 10.51 14.62 2.39
N GLU A 214 11.04 14.22 1.24
CA GLU A 214 10.88 14.98 0.00
C GLU A 214 9.42 14.92 -0.50
N LEU A 215 8.75 13.77 -0.43
CA LEU A 215 7.34 13.65 -0.80
C LEU A 215 6.46 14.55 0.08
N ALA A 216 6.66 14.56 1.40
CA ALA A 216 5.91 15.43 2.32
C ALA A 216 6.08 16.91 1.96
N ARG A 217 7.31 17.32 1.61
CA ARG A 217 7.64 18.67 1.16
C ARG A 217 6.92 19.03 -0.15
N GLN A 218 6.93 18.13 -1.13
CA GLN A 218 6.29 18.34 -2.44
C GLN A 218 4.76 18.34 -2.34
N LEU A 219 4.19 17.55 -1.43
CA LEU A 219 2.77 17.55 -1.09
C LEU A 219 2.35 18.78 -0.29
N SER A 220 3.31 19.64 0.11
CA SER A 220 3.06 20.81 0.98
C SER A 220 2.34 20.45 2.27
N LEU A 221 2.61 19.26 2.84
CA LEU A 221 1.99 18.82 4.08
C LEU A 221 2.39 19.72 5.25
N ASP A 222 1.38 20.16 6.02
CA ASP A 222 1.62 20.83 7.29
C ASP A 222 2.41 19.92 8.24
N ALA A 223 3.40 20.48 8.94
CA ALA A 223 4.29 19.71 9.82
C ALA A 223 3.51 19.01 10.96
N GLY A 224 2.46 19.65 11.48
CA GLY A 224 1.59 19.07 12.51
C GLY A 224 0.74 17.93 11.96
N LEU A 225 0.24 18.06 10.71
CA LEU A 225 -0.50 16.99 10.04
C LEU A 225 0.42 15.79 9.76
N LYS A 226 1.64 16.02 9.28
CA LYS A 226 2.64 14.95 9.09
C LYS A 226 2.85 14.14 10.37
N VAL A 227 3.05 14.81 11.51
CA VAL A 227 3.21 14.14 12.83
C VAL A 227 1.98 13.32 13.20
N GLU A 228 0.77 13.83 12.98
CA GLU A 228 -0.46 13.07 13.27
C GLU A 228 -0.61 11.83 12.36
N LEU A 229 -0.26 11.94 11.08
CA LEU A 229 -0.28 10.81 10.14
C LEU A 229 0.69 9.71 10.58
N GLU A 230 1.92 10.07 10.94
CA GLU A 230 2.93 9.16 11.47
C GLU A 230 2.47 8.49 12.77
N ALA A 231 1.88 9.27 13.69
CA ALA A 231 1.34 8.74 14.94
C ALA A 231 0.16 7.76 14.72
N GLN A 232 -0.72 8.02 13.77
CA GLN A 232 -1.82 7.10 13.45
C GLN A 232 -1.30 5.82 12.78
N ALA A 233 -0.32 5.93 11.87
CA ALA A 233 0.34 4.78 11.27
C ALA A 233 1.00 3.90 12.34
N GLN A 234 1.78 4.49 13.25
CA GLN A 234 2.43 3.77 14.33
C GLN A 234 1.43 3.04 15.23
N LYS A 235 0.36 3.70 15.67
CA LYS A 235 -0.71 3.08 16.47
C LYS A 235 -1.37 1.90 15.74
N ALA A 236 -1.62 2.05 14.43
CA ALA A 236 -2.19 0.98 13.63
C ALA A 236 -1.24 -0.23 13.56
N LEU A 237 0.07 0.01 13.45
CA LEU A 237 1.09 -1.03 13.44
C LEU A 237 1.23 -1.76 14.78
N GLU A 238 1.08 -1.06 15.91
CA GLU A 238 1.16 -1.63 17.27
C GLU A 238 -0.10 -2.42 17.67
N ALA A 239 -1.27 -2.03 17.16
CA ALA A 239 -2.54 -2.66 17.49
C ALA A 239 -2.72 -4.08 16.90
N VAL A 240 -1.81 -4.54 16.03
CA VAL A 240 -1.86 -5.89 15.46
C VAL A 240 -1.15 -6.88 16.38
N PRO A 241 -1.86 -7.90 16.92
CA PRO A 241 -1.23 -8.95 17.70
C PRO A 241 -0.15 -9.68 16.88
N ALA A 242 0.95 -10.03 17.54
CA ALA A 242 2.08 -10.74 16.96
C ALA A 242 1.73 -12.18 16.57
#